data_0068a12b6fd02702b2c1feef06f7663f
#
_entry.id   0068a12b6fd02702b2c1feef06f7663f
#
_cell.length_a   1.000
_cell.length_b   1.000
_cell.length_c   1.000
_cell.angle_alpha   90.00
_cell.angle_beta   90.00
_cell.angle_gamma   90.00
#
_symmetry.space_group_name_H-M   'P 1'
#
loop_
_entity.id
_entity.type
_entity.pdbx_description
1 polymer ?
#
loop_
_entity_poly.entity_id
_entity_poly.type
_entity_poly.pdbx_seq_one_letter_code
_entity_poly.pdbx_strand_id
1 'polypeptide(L)'
;MKVDFSKVVELNHRMLPREEPFNLQTWLYDVNFLGERGEPHSPGTWYVSGDVNFSTHCGTHVEFPLHHVEGGADACSFPLDHLMCECQVIEVPGKIGHPK
;
A
#
# COMPACT_ATOMS: atom_id res chain seq x y z
N MET A 1 8.55 -11.78 18.96
CA MET A 1 8.80 -12.48 17.67
C MET A 1 10.09 -11.97 17.08
N LYS A 2 10.97 -12.86 16.72
CA LYS A 2 12.18 -12.50 15.98
C LYS A 2 11.98 -12.84 14.50
N VAL A 3 12.35 -11.92 13.64
CA VAL A 3 12.25 -12.10 12.20
C VAL A 3 13.64 -12.33 11.63
N ASP A 4 13.83 -13.46 10.98
CA ASP A 4 15.05 -13.75 10.23
C ASP A 4 14.87 -13.27 8.79
N PHE A 5 15.43 -12.11 8.48
CA PHE A 5 15.27 -11.49 7.17
C PHE A 5 15.86 -12.30 6.03
N SER A 6 16.76 -13.24 6.29
CA SER A 6 17.26 -14.14 5.25
C SER A 6 16.20 -15.14 4.76
N LYS A 7 15.13 -15.31 5.53
CA LYS A 7 14.00 -16.21 5.21
C LYS A 7 12.75 -15.47 4.79
N VAL A 8 12.80 -14.15 4.69
CA VAL A 8 11.66 -13.33 4.26
C VAL A 8 11.56 -13.37 2.75
N VAL A 9 10.35 -13.57 2.26
CA VAL A 9 10.03 -13.52 0.83
C VAL A 9 9.04 -12.39 0.60
N GLU A 10 9.38 -11.48 -0.29
CA GLU A 10 8.48 -10.40 -0.68
C GLU A 10 7.50 -10.90 -1.74
N LEU A 11 6.22 -10.80 -1.43
CA LEU A 11 5.15 -11.22 -2.34
C LEU A 11 4.38 -10.04 -2.93
N ASN A 12 4.78 -8.82 -2.57
CA ASN A 12 4.06 -7.62 -2.98
C ASN A 12 4.29 -7.31 -4.46
N HIS A 13 3.23 -6.92 -5.13
CA HIS A 13 3.30 -6.36 -6.47
C HIS A 13 3.95 -4.97 -6.41
N ARG A 14 4.93 -4.72 -7.29
CA ARG A 14 5.49 -3.38 -7.45
C ARG A 14 4.48 -2.50 -8.16
N MET A 15 4.09 -1.41 -7.51
CA MET A 15 3.16 -0.47 -8.11
C MET A 15 3.90 0.52 -9.00
N LEU A 16 3.45 0.63 -10.25
CA LEU A 16 4.02 1.54 -11.24
C LEU A 16 2.95 2.53 -11.67
N PRO A 17 3.12 3.82 -11.36
CA PRO A 17 2.15 4.84 -11.78
C PRO A 17 1.89 4.78 -13.28
N ARG A 18 0.62 4.93 -13.68
CA ARG A 18 0.14 4.88 -15.07
C ARG A 18 0.14 3.50 -15.73
N GLU A 19 0.69 2.49 -15.08
CA GLU A 19 0.71 1.11 -15.60
C GLU A 19 -0.22 0.18 -14.84
N GLU A 20 -0.81 0.67 -13.75
CA GLU A 20 -1.73 -0.13 -12.94
C GLU A 20 -3.14 -0.14 -13.54
N PRO A 21 -3.89 -1.26 -13.39
CA PRO A 21 -5.28 -1.32 -13.85
C PRO A 21 -6.22 -0.41 -13.05
N PHE A 22 -5.80 -0.02 -11.85
CA PHE A 22 -6.53 0.92 -11.00
C PHE A 22 -5.76 2.22 -10.87
N ASN A 23 -6.45 3.29 -10.47
CA ASN A 23 -5.84 4.59 -10.32
C ASN A 23 -4.64 4.57 -9.37
N LEU A 24 -3.52 5.06 -9.85
CA LEU A 24 -2.34 5.36 -9.06
C LEU A 24 -1.67 6.60 -9.65
N GLN A 25 -1.69 7.68 -8.90
CA GLN A 25 -1.07 8.94 -9.28
C GLN A 25 -0.10 9.37 -8.19
N THR A 26 1.07 9.78 -8.60
CA THR A 26 2.12 10.24 -7.68
C THR A 26 2.71 11.55 -8.18
N TRP A 27 3.02 12.42 -7.26
CA TRP A 27 3.71 13.70 -7.52
C TRP A 27 4.84 13.85 -6.54
N LEU A 28 6.01 14.24 -7.03
CA LEU A 28 7.11 14.65 -6.19
C LEU A 28 7.34 16.15 -6.39
N TYR A 29 7.65 16.83 -5.31
CA TYR A 29 7.95 18.25 -5.37
C TYR A 29 9.04 18.61 -4.37
N ASP A 30 9.84 19.59 -4.76
CA ASP A 30 10.86 20.18 -3.90
C ASP A 30 10.18 21.12 -2.91
N VAL A 31 10.36 20.87 -1.64
CA VAL A 31 9.77 21.69 -0.57
C VAL A 31 10.82 22.60 0.01
N ASN A 32 11.01 23.76 -0.62
CA ASN A 32 11.89 24.80 -0.09
C ASN A 32 11.22 25.63 1.01
N PHE A 33 9.91 25.53 1.15
CA PHE A 33 9.14 26.30 2.11
C PHE A 33 8.29 25.38 2.97
N LEU A 34 8.11 25.75 4.22
CA LEU A 34 7.26 25.01 5.15
C LEU A 34 5.79 25.30 4.83
N GLY A 35 5.14 24.31 4.19
CA GLY A 35 3.71 24.28 3.98
C GLY A 35 3.10 25.60 3.52
N GLU A 36 1.92 25.89 4.00
CA GLU A 36 1.13 27.06 3.63
C GLU A 36 1.71 28.39 4.11
N ARG A 37 2.61 28.36 5.07
CA ARG A 37 3.19 29.58 5.65
C ARG A 37 4.28 30.19 4.79
N GLY A 38 4.84 29.42 3.85
CA GLY A 38 5.92 29.91 3.01
C GLY A 38 7.21 30.19 3.74
N GLU A 39 7.39 29.63 4.92
CA GLU A 39 8.65 29.79 5.67
C GLU A 39 9.76 28.97 5.02
N PRO A 40 10.93 29.57 4.76
CA PRO A 40 12.02 28.81 4.16
C PRO A 40 12.64 27.82 5.15
N HIS A 41 13.07 26.69 4.64
CA HIS A 41 13.91 25.77 5.40
C HIS A 41 15.30 26.39 5.63
N SER A 42 16.01 25.85 6.61
CA SER A 42 17.36 26.29 6.91
C SER A 42 18.27 26.18 5.68
N PRO A 43 19.18 27.13 5.46
CA PRO A 43 20.10 27.06 4.33
C PRO A 43 20.88 25.75 4.29
N GLY A 44 21.07 25.20 3.10
CA GLY A 44 21.77 23.94 2.90
C GLY A 44 20.94 22.69 3.19
N THR A 45 19.69 22.85 3.61
CA THR A 45 18.78 21.72 3.84
C THR A 45 17.97 21.46 2.57
N TRP A 46 17.90 20.18 2.17
CA TRP A 46 17.12 19.77 1.03
C TRP A 46 16.02 18.83 1.48
N TYR A 47 14.82 19.06 0.98
CA TYR A 47 13.66 18.22 1.25
C TYR A 47 12.92 17.93 -0.04
N VAL A 48 12.43 16.71 -0.15
CA VAL A 48 11.49 16.33 -1.19
C VAL A 48 10.24 15.75 -0.51
N SER A 49 9.11 16.12 -1.02
CA SER A 49 7.84 15.56 -0.56
C SER A 49 7.07 15.00 -1.74
N GLY A 50 6.10 14.16 -1.45
CA GLY A 50 5.28 13.58 -2.49
C GLY A 50 3.85 13.41 -2.03
N ASP A 51 2.95 13.48 -2.99
CA ASP A 51 1.54 13.16 -2.79
C ASP A 51 1.20 11.91 -3.59
N VAL A 52 0.30 11.10 -3.04
CA VAL A 52 -0.19 9.89 -3.67
C VAL A 52 -1.71 9.93 -3.70
N ASN A 53 -2.27 9.65 -4.86
CA ASN A 53 -3.69 9.42 -5.04
C ASN A 53 -3.86 8.04 -5.67
N PHE A 54 -4.56 7.14 -5.00
CA PHE A 54 -4.70 5.78 -5.51
C PHE A 54 -6.02 5.15 -5.09
N SER A 55 -6.47 4.20 -5.90
CA SER A 55 -7.58 3.32 -5.55
C SER A 55 -7.15 2.36 -4.44
N THR A 56 -8.05 2.06 -3.52
CA THR A 56 -7.81 1.04 -2.49
C THR A 56 -7.61 -0.36 -3.06
N HIS A 57 -7.90 -0.55 -4.34
CA HIS A 57 -7.67 -1.82 -5.05
C HIS A 57 -6.35 -1.86 -5.81
N CYS A 58 -5.54 -0.82 -5.73
CA CYS A 58 -4.27 -0.76 -6.41
C CYS A 58 -3.21 -1.60 -5.68
N GLY A 59 -2.46 -2.41 -6.44
CA GLY A 59 -1.38 -3.22 -5.89
C GLY A 59 -1.84 -4.40 -5.03
N THR A 60 -0.91 -4.94 -4.29
CA THR A 60 -1.18 -6.01 -3.33
C THR A 60 -1.86 -5.42 -2.10
N HIS A 61 -3.05 -5.87 -1.80
CA HIS A 61 -3.86 -5.28 -0.75
C HIS A 61 -4.74 -6.30 -0.05
N VAL A 62 -5.29 -5.89 1.07
CA VAL A 62 -6.27 -6.65 1.84
C VAL A 62 -7.64 -6.00 1.67
N GLU A 63 -8.65 -6.80 1.46
CA GLU A 63 -10.04 -6.37 1.44
C GLU A 63 -10.75 -6.79 2.72
N PHE A 64 -11.58 -5.92 3.25
CA PHE A 64 -12.36 -6.19 4.44
C PHE A 64 -13.83 -6.41 4.09
N PRO A 65 -14.61 -7.06 4.97
CA PRO A 65 -15.99 -7.38 4.67
C PRO A 65 -16.83 -6.20 4.19
N LEU A 66 -16.55 -5.00 4.67
CA LEU A 66 -17.28 -3.79 4.25
C LEU A 66 -17.26 -3.58 2.73
N HIS A 67 -16.26 -4.07 2.04
CA HIS A 67 -16.18 -3.92 0.58
C HIS A 67 -17.39 -4.56 -0.14
N HIS A 68 -17.90 -5.66 0.37
CA HIS A 68 -19.02 -6.39 -0.24
C HIS A 68 -20.25 -6.52 0.65
N VAL A 69 -20.13 -6.22 1.93
CA VAL A 69 -21.21 -6.40 2.90
C VAL A 69 -21.54 -5.07 3.54
N GLU A 70 -22.74 -4.57 3.31
CA GLU A 70 -23.21 -3.37 3.98
C GLU A 70 -23.21 -3.57 5.49
N GLY A 71 -22.60 -2.64 6.21
CA GLY A 71 -22.41 -2.76 7.65
C GLY A 71 -21.33 -3.76 8.09
N GLY A 72 -20.59 -4.33 7.15
CA GLY A 72 -19.49 -5.23 7.44
C GLY A 72 -18.31 -4.55 8.13
N ALA A 73 -17.40 -5.33 8.68
CA ALA A 73 -16.21 -4.83 9.35
C ALA A 73 -15.29 -4.09 8.38
N ASP A 74 -14.80 -2.94 8.80
CA ASP A 74 -13.79 -2.17 8.09
C ASP A 74 -12.37 -2.48 8.59
N ALA A 75 -11.37 -1.79 8.04
CA ALA A 75 -9.98 -1.98 8.44
C ALA A 75 -9.73 -1.67 9.91
N CYS A 76 -10.44 -0.70 10.47
CA CYS A 76 -10.25 -0.27 11.85
C CYS A 76 -10.77 -1.28 12.87
N SER A 77 -11.79 -2.03 12.50
CA SER A 77 -12.40 -3.03 13.38
C SER A 77 -11.89 -4.45 13.17
N PHE A 78 -11.04 -4.65 12.16
CA PHE A 78 -10.50 -5.98 11.86
C PHE A 78 -9.34 -6.33 12.80
N PRO A 79 -9.31 -7.53 13.41
CA PRO A 79 -8.26 -7.91 14.33
C PRO A 79 -6.88 -8.00 13.64
N LEU A 80 -5.86 -7.36 14.23
CA LEU A 80 -4.50 -7.36 13.68
C LEU A 80 -3.87 -8.74 13.64
N ASP A 81 -4.21 -9.62 14.58
CA ASP A 81 -3.66 -10.97 14.62
C ASP A 81 -4.10 -11.84 13.44
N HIS A 82 -5.14 -11.45 12.73
CA HIS A 82 -5.52 -12.09 11.48
C HIS A 82 -4.66 -11.64 10.28
N LEU A 83 -3.90 -10.56 10.44
CA LEU A 83 -3.03 -10.02 9.38
C LEU A 83 -1.57 -10.46 9.55
N MET A 84 -1.20 -10.97 10.72
CA MET A 84 0.13 -11.47 11.01
C MET A 84 0.00 -12.77 11.80
N CYS A 85 0.08 -13.89 11.12
CA CYS A 85 -0.16 -15.18 11.72
C CYS A 85 0.56 -16.30 10.95
N GLU A 86 0.57 -17.47 11.53
CA GLU A 86 0.97 -18.65 10.79
C GLU A 86 -0.01 -18.92 9.66
N CYS A 87 0.50 -19.32 8.54
CA CYS A 87 -0.31 -19.65 7.37
C CYS A 87 0.14 -20.95 6.74
N GLN A 88 -0.71 -21.50 5.90
CA GLN A 88 -0.40 -22.64 5.07
C GLN A 88 -0.35 -22.21 3.62
N VAL A 89 0.74 -22.57 2.94
CA VAL A 89 0.86 -22.33 1.50
C VAL A 89 0.15 -23.46 0.77
N ILE A 90 -0.83 -23.10 -0.04
CA ILE A 90 -1.60 -24.05 -0.85
C ILE A 90 -1.19 -23.88 -2.31
N GLU A 91 -0.72 -24.94 -2.91
CA GLU A 91 -0.46 -24.99 -4.33
C GLU A 91 -1.75 -25.28 -5.07
N VAL A 92 -2.13 -24.38 -5.98
CA VAL A 92 -3.33 -24.55 -6.79
C VAL A 92 -2.91 -24.94 -8.20
N PRO A 93 -3.30 -26.12 -8.68
CA PRO A 93 -2.96 -26.55 -10.03
C PRO A 93 -3.72 -25.71 -11.07
N GLY A 94 -3.04 -25.48 -12.20
CA GLY A 94 -3.61 -24.74 -13.31
C GLY A 94 -3.37 -23.23 -13.23
N LYS A 95 -3.84 -22.55 -14.27
CA LYS A 95 -3.69 -21.10 -14.39
C LYS A 95 -4.96 -20.41 -13.89
N ILE A 96 -4.83 -19.66 -12.80
CA ILE A 96 -5.92 -18.84 -12.28
C ILE A 96 -5.77 -17.46 -12.88
N GLY A 97 -6.71 -17.13 -13.78
CA GLY A 97 -6.81 -15.77 -14.30
C GLY A 97 -7.86 -14.99 -13.53
N HIS A 98 -7.64 -13.68 -13.41
CA HIS A 98 -8.70 -12.81 -12.94
C HIS A 98 -9.73 -12.63 -14.07
N PRO A 99 -11.02 -12.77 -13.78
CA PRO A 99 -12.04 -12.34 -14.73
C PRO A 99 -11.89 -10.84 -14.93
N LYS A 100 -11.78 -10.46 -16.17
CA LYS A 100 -11.74 -9.04 -16.54
C LYS A 100 -13.15 -8.49 -16.64
#